data_ec85e47819a3c4706abfa8ca6eb8d8c5
#
_entry.id   ec85e47819a3c4706abfa8ca6eb8d8c5
#
_cell.length_a   1.000
_cell.length_b   1.000
_cell.length_c   1.000
_cell.angle_alpha   90.00
_cell.angle_beta   90.00
_cell.angle_gamma   90.00
#
_symmetry.space_group_name_H-M   'P 1'
#
loop_
_entity.id
_entity.type
_entity.pdbx_description
1 polymer ?
#
loop_
_entity_poly.entity_id
_entity_poly.type
_entity_poly.pdbx_seq_one_letter_code
_entity_poly.pdbx_strand_id
1 'polypeptide(L)'
;MTKHKNLVFIFSDQQRYDTLACYGNDWIKTPNLNSLSEESFVMERAYVGQPVCTPARGTITTGLHPHNAGPTVNIIPLPEEQKTIAEYLPNEYKTAWFGKWHLGDDGNAQHGFQHWISTEDHASRFVGLSTEPSKSDWHNYLVDQGYTPDSTLSNDQPHLPEDVKNQTPDNWEVFSAHKRS
;
A
#
# COMPACT_ATOMS: atom_id res chain seq x y z
N MET A 1 8.37 16.94 -31.46
CA MET A 1 8.12 15.74 -30.63
C MET A 1 7.72 16.22 -29.25
N THR A 2 6.51 15.99 -28.82
CA THR A 2 6.07 16.28 -27.46
C THR A 2 6.84 15.33 -26.52
N LYS A 3 7.68 15.89 -25.68
CA LYS A 3 8.44 15.11 -24.69
C LYS A 3 7.43 14.60 -23.66
N HIS A 4 7.22 13.29 -23.60
CA HIS A 4 6.36 12.67 -22.59
C HIS A 4 6.93 12.97 -21.21
N LYS A 5 6.06 13.35 -20.26
CA LYS A 5 6.44 13.62 -18.87
C LYS A 5 6.41 12.34 -18.07
N ASN A 6 7.38 12.15 -17.20
CA ASN A 6 7.32 11.11 -16.19
C ASN A 6 6.30 11.47 -15.10
N LEU A 7 5.56 10.50 -14.63
CA LEU A 7 4.65 10.62 -13.50
C LEU A 7 5.16 9.74 -12.36
N VAL A 8 5.36 10.34 -11.19
CA VAL A 8 5.63 9.62 -9.94
C VAL A 8 4.46 9.88 -9.01
N PHE A 9 3.76 8.82 -8.60
CA PHE A 9 2.68 8.89 -7.64
C PHE A 9 3.15 8.28 -6.32
N ILE A 10 3.24 9.08 -5.26
CA ILE A 10 3.65 8.65 -3.93
C ILE A 10 2.41 8.60 -3.05
N PHE A 11 2.12 7.45 -2.50
CA PHE A 11 0.95 7.18 -1.67
C PHE A 11 1.35 6.58 -0.33
N SER A 12 1.17 7.34 0.75
CA SER A 12 1.36 6.85 2.12
C SER A 12 0.11 6.10 2.59
N ASP A 13 0.30 4.97 3.28
CA ASP A 13 -0.81 4.25 3.90
C ASP A 13 -1.22 4.92 5.21
N GLN A 14 -2.52 5.05 5.43
CA GLN A 14 -3.15 5.47 6.70
C GLN A 14 -2.64 6.81 7.28
N GLN A 15 -2.04 7.67 6.46
CA GLN A 15 -1.57 8.97 6.91
C GLN A 15 -2.73 9.96 7.02
N ARG A 16 -2.86 10.61 8.18
CA ARG A 16 -3.78 11.72 8.38
C ARG A 16 -3.15 13.02 7.86
N TYR A 17 -3.96 13.87 7.23
CA TYR A 17 -3.50 15.16 6.70
C TYR A 17 -2.92 16.08 7.78
N ASP A 18 -3.51 16.05 9.00
CA ASP A 18 -3.10 16.85 10.15
C ASP A 18 -1.79 16.39 10.83
N THR A 19 -1.11 15.39 10.28
CA THR A 19 0.26 15.03 10.66
C THR A 19 1.33 15.80 9.90
N LEU A 20 0.95 16.63 8.93
CA LEU A 20 1.87 17.39 8.09
C LEU A 20 1.91 18.86 8.51
N ALA A 21 3.10 19.46 8.50
CA ALA A 21 3.27 20.85 8.90
C ALA A 21 2.56 21.82 7.95
N CYS A 22 2.47 21.53 6.66
CA CYS A 22 1.71 22.33 5.70
C CYS A 22 0.20 22.39 5.99
N TYR A 23 -0.31 21.51 6.86
CA TYR A 23 -1.68 21.53 7.38
C TYR A 23 -1.76 21.96 8.86
N GLY A 24 -0.70 22.59 9.37
CA GLY A 24 -0.70 23.20 10.71
C GLY A 24 -0.14 22.34 11.84
N ASN A 25 0.47 21.19 11.55
CA ASN A 25 1.15 20.39 12.57
C ASN A 25 2.53 21.00 12.89
N ASP A 26 2.76 21.38 14.14
CA ASP A 26 3.97 22.05 14.58
C ASP A 26 4.98 21.14 15.31
N TRP A 27 4.58 19.93 15.69
CA TRP A 27 5.39 19.00 16.46
C TRP A 27 5.98 17.84 15.67
N ILE A 28 5.31 17.36 14.60
CA ILE A 28 5.86 16.34 13.69
C ILE A 28 6.81 17.00 12.69
N LYS A 29 8.01 16.46 12.59
CA LYS A 29 9.04 17.01 11.69
C LYS A 29 8.93 16.40 10.30
N THR A 30 8.50 17.20 9.33
CA THR A 30 8.33 16.78 7.92
C THR A 30 9.05 17.73 6.96
N PRO A 31 10.38 17.96 7.10
CA PRO A 31 11.08 19.02 6.38
C PRO A 31 11.03 18.86 4.86
N ASN A 32 11.12 17.64 4.34
CA ASN A 32 11.09 17.39 2.90
C ASN A 32 9.70 17.62 2.31
N LEU A 33 8.64 17.22 3.03
CA LEU A 33 7.26 17.47 2.61
C LEU A 33 6.90 18.94 2.73
N ASN A 34 7.46 19.65 3.71
CA ASN A 34 7.29 21.10 3.82
C ASN A 34 7.89 21.80 2.62
N SER A 35 9.14 21.48 2.26
CA SER A 35 9.79 22.06 1.08
C SER A 35 9.03 21.74 -0.21
N LEU A 36 8.56 20.51 -0.35
CA LEU A 36 7.73 20.13 -1.49
C LEU A 36 6.43 20.95 -1.55
N SER A 37 5.79 21.19 -0.42
CA SER A 37 4.53 21.95 -0.36
C SER A 37 4.71 23.41 -0.77
N GLU A 38 5.85 24.02 -0.50
CA GLU A 38 6.17 25.40 -0.89
C GLU A 38 6.25 25.57 -2.42
N GLU A 39 6.60 24.51 -3.14
CA GLU A 39 6.75 24.52 -4.61
C GLU A 39 5.59 23.79 -5.33
N SER A 40 4.56 23.40 -4.60
CA SER A 40 3.49 22.54 -5.11
C SER A 40 2.11 23.16 -4.94
N PHE A 41 1.14 22.60 -5.68
CA PHE A 41 -0.26 22.85 -5.39
C PHE A 41 -0.70 21.97 -4.21
N VAL A 42 -1.05 22.59 -3.08
CA VAL A 42 -1.52 21.92 -1.87
C VAL A 42 -3.05 21.94 -1.84
N MET A 43 -3.66 20.76 -1.77
CA MET A 43 -5.12 20.61 -1.64
C MET A 43 -5.50 20.63 -0.16
N GLU A 44 -6.16 21.68 0.29
CA GLU A 44 -6.60 21.81 1.68
C GLU A 44 -7.74 20.86 2.04
N ARG A 45 -8.52 20.43 1.07
CA ARG A 45 -9.70 19.56 1.25
C ARG A 45 -9.74 18.46 0.19
N ALA A 46 -8.97 17.40 0.43
CA ALA A 46 -9.03 16.17 -0.34
C ALA A 46 -9.80 15.11 0.45
N TYR A 47 -10.71 14.41 -0.21
CA TYR A 47 -11.56 13.40 0.40
C TYR A 47 -11.38 12.06 -0.30
N VAL A 48 -11.33 10.99 0.47
CA VAL A 48 -11.36 9.63 -0.04
C VAL A 48 -12.79 9.10 -0.08
N GLY A 49 -13.15 8.39 -1.14
CA GLY A 49 -14.51 7.86 -1.31
C GLY A 49 -14.92 6.86 -0.23
N GLN A 50 -13.96 6.10 0.29
CA GLN A 50 -14.12 5.22 1.45
C GLN A 50 -12.77 5.08 2.17
N PRO A 51 -12.67 5.44 3.46
CA PRO A 51 -11.39 5.46 4.20
C PRO A 51 -11.01 4.05 4.72
N VAL A 52 -10.97 3.07 3.83
CA VAL A 52 -10.56 1.69 4.06
C VAL A 52 -9.59 1.30 2.95
N CYS A 53 -8.56 0.50 3.25
CA CYS A 53 -7.41 0.26 2.38
C CYS A 53 -7.79 -0.15 0.95
N THR A 54 -8.44 -1.30 0.76
CA THR A 54 -8.77 -1.84 -0.55
C THR A 54 -9.72 -0.92 -1.34
N PRO A 55 -10.84 -0.42 -0.79
CA PRO A 55 -11.69 0.53 -1.49
C PRO A 55 -10.99 1.81 -1.91
N ALA A 56 -10.18 2.39 -1.02
CA ALA A 56 -9.43 3.61 -1.33
C ALA A 56 -8.42 3.39 -2.45
N ARG A 57 -7.67 2.28 -2.40
CA ARG A 57 -6.70 1.91 -3.43
C ARG A 57 -7.38 1.63 -4.77
N GLY A 58 -8.51 0.92 -4.77
CA GLY A 58 -9.33 0.74 -5.96
C GLY A 58 -9.75 2.07 -6.58
N THR A 59 -10.26 3.01 -5.78
CA THR A 59 -10.61 4.36 -6.25
C THR A 59 -9.41 5.11 -6.85
N ILE A 60 -8.26 5.08 -6.17
CA ILE A 60 -7.05 5.78 -6.61
C ILE A 60 -6.52 5.22 -7.94
N THR A 61 -6.50 3.91 -8.08
CA THR A 61 -5.93 3.27 -9.28
C THR A 61 -6.85 3.30 -10.49
N THR A 62 -8.18 3.28 -10.27
CA THR A 62 -9.17 3.23 -11.35
C THR A 62 -9.83 4.57 -11.66
N GLY A 63 -9.80 5.53 -10.73
CA GLY A 63 -10.57 6.77 -10.81
C GLY A 63 -12.08 6.60 -10.56
N LEU A 64 -12.53 5.42 -10.12
CA LEU A 64 -13.94 5.10 -9.90
C LEU A 64 -14.29 5.08 -8.40
N HIS A 65 -15.54 5.35 -8.08
CA HIS A 65 -16.04 5.10 -6.73
C HIS A 65 -16.03 3.59 -6.40
N PRO A 66 -15.89 3.19 -5.12
CA PRO A 66 -15.75 1.78 -4.73
C PRO A 66 -16.83 0.85 -5.29
N HIS A 67 -18.09 1.29 -5.31
CA HIS A 67 -19.20 0.51 -5.85
C HIS A 67 -19.15 0.29 -7.38
N ASN A 68 -18.40 1.12 -8.10
CA ASN A 68 -18.15 0.98 -9.54
C ASN A 68 -16.81 0.29 -9.83
N ALA A 69 -15.82 0.46 -8.96
CA ALA A 69 -14.52 -0.19 -9.09
C ALA A 69 -14.56 -1.69 -8.71
N GLY A 70 -15.53 -2.08 -7.87
CA GLY A 70 -15.70 -3.45 -7.35
C GLY A 70 -15.33 -3.58 -5.87
N PRO A 71 -14.13 -3.20 -5.42
CA PRO A 71 -13.73 -3.35 -4.03
C PRO A 71 -14.49 -2.39 -3.10
N THR A 72 -15.42 -2.91 -2.32
CA THR A 72 -16.19 -2.14 -1.32
C THR A 72 -15.73 -2.40 0.12
N VAL A 73 -14.99 -3.48 0.33
CA VAL A 73 -14.38 -3.87 1.61
C VAL A 73 -13.02 -4.53 1.37
N ASN A 74 -12.21 -4.70 2.41
CA ASN A 74 -10.83 -5.21 2.31
C ASN A 74 -10.67 -6.66 1.81
N ILE A 75 -11.75 -7.39 1.66
CA ILE A 75 -11.70 -8.80 1.21
C ILE A 75 -12.18 -9.01 -0.24
N ILE A 76 -12.60 -7.95 -0.91
CA ILE A 76 -13.03 -8.00 -2.31
C ILE A 76 -11.88 -7.49 -3.18
N PRO A 77 -11.28 -8.31 -4.04
CA PRO A 77 -10.20 -7.89 -4.91
C PRO A 77 -10.70 -6.95 -6.01
N LEU A 78 -9.77 -6.26 -6.66
CA LEU A 78 -10.05 -5.53 -7.89
C LEU A 78 -10.31 -6.56 -9.01
N PRO A 79 -11.47 -6.49 -9.71
CA PRO A 79 -11.75 -7.40 -10.81
C PRO A 79 -10.72 -7.29 -11.95
N GLU A 80 -10.34 -8.41 -12.55
CA GLU A 80 -9.34 -8.45 -13.63
C GLU A 80 -9.70 -7.56 -14.82
N GLU A 81 -10.99 -7.46 -15.15
CA GLU A 81 -11.52 -6.62 -16.22
C GLU A 81 -11.50 -5.11 -15.89
N GLN A 82 -11.32 -4.77 -14.61
CA GLN A 82 -11.30 -3.38 -14.18
C GLN A 82 -9.95 -2.74 -14.49
N LYS A 83 -9.94 -1.83 -15.44
CA LYS A 83 -8.72 -1.13 -15.85
C LYS A 83 -8.27 -0.11 -14.83
N THR A 84 -6.96 -0.05 -14.65
CA THR A 84 -6.28 0.96 -13.84
C THR A 84 -5.64 2.05 -14.72
N ILE A 85 -5.16 3.11 -14.09
CA ILE A 85 -4.43 4.19 -14.77
C ILE A 85 -3.28 3.65 -15.65
N ALA A 86 -2.60 2.59 -15.25
CA ALA A 86 -1.49 2.03 -15.99
C ALA A 86 -1.91 1.47 -17.37
N GLU A 87 -3.13 0.96 -17.49
CA GLU A 87 -3.67 0.40 -18.72
C GLU A 87 -4.23 1.46 -19.68
N TYR A 88 -4.41 2.68 -19.20
CA TYR A 88 -4.83 3.81 -20.04
C TYR A 88 -3.66 4.62 -20.60
N LEU A 89 -2.44 4.35 -20.14
CA LEU A 89 -1.26 5.05 -20.64
C LEU A 89 -0.87 4.56 -22.04
N PRO A 90 -0.34 5.43 -22.90
CA PRO A 90 0.23 5.01 -24.18
C PRO A 90 1.36 4.00 -24.01
N ASN A 91 1.55 3.14 -25.00
CA ASN A 91 2.52 2.03 -24.97
C ASN A 91 3.99 2.47 -24.78
N GLU A 92 4.28 3.74 -25.01
CA GLU A 92 5.61 4.32 -24.80
C GLU A 92 5.96 4.49 -23.32
N TYR A 93 4.97 4.46 -22.45
CA TYR A 93 5.21 4.52 -21.02
C TYR A 93 5.64 3.16 -20.46
N LYS A 94 6.59 3.20 -19.56
CA LYS A 94 6.92 2.08 -18.67
C LYS A 94 6.23 2.32 -17.34
N THR A 95 5.53 1.31 -16.88
CA THR A 95 4.71 1.37 -15.67
C THR A 95 5.32 0.53 -14.57
N ALA A 96 5.35 1.04 -13.35
CA ALA A 96 5.90 0.35 -12.20
C ALA A 96 5.03 0.53 -10.95
N TRP A 97 4.97 -0.50 -10.14
CA TRP A 97 4.38 -0.47 -8.81
C TRP A 97 5.40 -0.86 -7.76
N PHE A 98 5.46 -0.10 -6.66
CA PHE A 98 6.36 -0.37 -5.55
C PHE A 98 5.57 -0.31 -4.24
N GLY A 99 5.64 -1.36 -3.44
CA GLY A 99 5.02 -1.42 -2.12
C GLY A 99 3.67 -2.13 -2.08
N LYS A 100 2.84 -1.73 -1.15
CA LYS A 100 1.54 -2.35 -0.87
C LYS A 100 0.56 -2.18 -2.03
N TRP A 101 0.08 -3.28 -2.58
CA TRP A 101 -1.01 -3.32 -3.56
C TRP A 101 -2.38 -3.39 -2.89
N HIS A 102 -2.62 -4.46 -2.17
CA HIS A 102 -3.83 -4.72 -1.39
C HIS A 102 -5.15 -4.63 -2.20
N LEU A 103 -5.10 -5.08 -3.44
CA LEU A 103 -6.24 -5.15 -4.35
C LEU A 103 -6.42 -6.56 -4.94
N GLY A 104 -5.71 -7.55 -4.39
CA GLY A 104 -5.72 -8.92 -4.84
C GLY A 104 -4.44 -9.65 -4.51
N ASP A 105 -3.84 -10.35 -5.47
CA ASP A 105 -2.53 -10.99 -5.31
C ASP A 105 -1.43 -9.92 -5.33
N ASP A 106 -0.74 -9.76 -4.20
CA ASP A 106 0.34 -8.79 -4.04
C ASP A 106 1.66 -9.25 -4.67
N GLY A 107 1.80 -10.51 -5.02
CA GLY A 107 3.07 -11.11 -5.47
C GLY A 107 3.38 -10.94 -6.96
N ASN A 108 2.44 -10.52 -7.79
CA ASN A 108 2.60 -10.53 -9.25
C ASN A 108 2.25 -9.20 -9.90
N ALA A 109 3.01 -8.86 -10.97
CA ALA A 109 2.69 -7.72 -11.82
C ALA A 109 1.32 -7.92 -12.49
N GLN A 110 0.46 -6.93 -12.39
CA GLN A 110 -0.92 -7.00 -12.84
C GLN A 110 -1.47 -5.62 -13.21
N HIS A 111 -2.67 -5.56 -13.77
CA HIS A 111 -3.40 -4.32 -14.08
C HIS A 111 -2.57 -3.26 -14.81
N GLY A 112 -1.77 -3.71 -15.80
CA GLY A 112 -0.97 -2.82 -16.64
C GLY A 112 0.35 -2.33 -16.02
N PHE A 113 0.67 -2.69 -14.78
CA PHE A 113 1.98 -2.43 -14.21
C PHE A 113 2.97 -3.49 -14.66
N GLN A 114 4.04 -3.08 -15.36
CA GLN A 114 5.03 -3.95 -15.99
C GLN A 114 6.16 -4.33 -15.04
N HIS A 115 6.55 -3.40 -14.16
CA HIS A 115 7.56 -3.63 -13.15
C HIS A 115 6.91 -3.63 -11.78
N TRP A 116 7.29 -4.59 -10.93
CA TRP A 116 6.57 -4.85 -9.69
C TRP A 116 7.55 -5.18 -8.56
N ILE A 117 7.41 -4.54 -7.44
CA ILE A 117 8.08 -4.87 -6.19
C ILE A 117 7.09 -4.71 -5.05
N SER A 118 6.62 -5.80 -4.50
CA SER A 118 5.59 -5.82 -3.46
C SER A 118 6.15 -5.97 -2.05
N THR A 119 5.34 -5.59 -1.07
CA THR A 119 5.71 -5.65 0.35
C THR A 119 4.74 -6.44 1.22
N GLU A 120 3.63 -6.92 0.68
CA GLU A 120 2.61 -7.66 1.43
C GLU A 120 2.33 -9.04 0.82
N ASP A 121 1.99 -10.00 1.68
CA ASP A 121 1.66 -11.41 1.34
C ASP A 121 0.21 -11.72 1.75
N HIS A 122 -0.76 -10.89 1.34
CA HIS A 122 -2.14 -10.96 1.84
C HIS A 122 -3.17 -11.50 0.84
N ALA A 123 -2.74 -12.09 -0.27
CA ALA A 123 -3.66 -12.60 -1.30
C ALA A 123 -4.70 -13.59 -0.75
N SER A 124 -4.32 -14.43 0.22
CA SER A 124 -5.23 -15.40 0.85
C SER A 124 -6.43 -14.78 1.59
N ARG A 125 -6.41 -13.48 1.86
CA ARG A 125 -7.53 -12.77 2.50
C ARG A 125 -8.63 -12.38 1.53
N PHE A 126 -8.35 -12.41 0.23
CA PHE A 126 -9.31 -11.98 -0.77
C PHE A 126 -10.21 -13.13 -1.21
N VAL A 127 -11.50 -12.84 -1.36
CA VAL A 127 -12.50 -13.82 -1.82
C VAL A 127 -12.20 -14.19 -3.27
N GLY A 128 -12.12 -15.49 -3.54
CA GLY A 128 -11.97 -16.03 -4.90
C GLY A 128 -10.52 -16.09 -5.41
N LEU A 129 -9.54 -15.65 -4.64
CA LEU A 129 -8.14 -15.84 -4.99
C LEU A 129 -7.59 -17.19 -4.52
N SER A 130 -6.45 -17.57 -5.11
CA SER A 130 -5.75 -18.80 -4.76
C SER A 130 -5.36 -18.83 -3.28
N THR A 131 -5.41 -20.04 -2.69
CA THR A 131 -4.93 -20.27 -1.32
C THR A 131 -3.39 -20.32 -1.23
N GLU A 132 -2.70 -20.37 -2.36
CA GLU A 132 -1.25 -20.39 -2.48
C GLU A 132 -0.75 -19.12 -3.18
N PRO A 133 -0.83 -17.96 -2.50
CA PRO A 133 -0.40 -16.70 -3.10
C PRO A 133 1.12 -16.69 -3.32
N SER A 134 1.55 -15.94 -4.32
CA SER A 134 2.97 -15.65 -4.51
C SER A 134 3.51 -14.90 -3.30
N LYS A 135 4.78 -15.14 -2.97
CA LYS A 135 5.46 -14.39 -1.91
C LYS A 135 5.91 -13.04 -2.43
N SER A 136 5.78 -12.01 -1.58
CA SER A 136 6.22 -10.67 -1.93
C SER A 136 7.75 -10.59 -2.08
N ASP A 137 8.21 -9.58 -2.81
CA ASP A 137 9.66 -9.29 -2.92
C ASP A 137 10.27 -9.00 -1.55
N TRP A 138 9.51 -8.38 -0.65
CA TRP A 138 9.95 -8.14 0.72
C TRP A 138 10.15 -9.43 1.50
N HIS A 139 9.24 -10.39 1.38
CA HIS A 139 9.38 -11.71 1.98
C HIS A 139 10.65 -12.40 1.48
N ASN A 140 10.83 -12.46 0.16
CA ASN A 140 11.99 -13.09 -0.46
C ASN A 140 13.29 -12.40 -0.04
N TYR A 141 13.31 -11.08 0.00
CA TYR A 141 14.46 -10.32 0.50
C TYR A 141 14.81 -10.68 1.94
N LEU A 142 13.82 -10.80 2.83
CA LEU A 142 14.08 -11.20 4.23
C LEU A 142 14.67 -12.61 4.31
N VAL A 143 14.16 -13.56 3.52
CA VAL A 143 14.72 -14.92 3.44
C VAL A 143 16.18 -14.89 2.98
N ASP A 144 16.47 -14.12 1.94
CA ASP A 144 17.84 -13.97 1.40
C ASP A 144 18.80 -13.33 2.41
N GLN A 145 18.29 -12.50 3.32
CA GLN A 145 19.07 -11.93 4.42
C GLN A 145 19.21 -12.89 5.63
N GLY A 146 18.67 -14.09 5.54
CA GLY A 146 18.76 -15.12 6.61
C GLY A 146 17.68 -14.97 7.69
N TYR A 147 16.68 -14.13 7.51
CA TYR A 147 15.51 -14.09 8.40
C TYR A 147 14.55 -15.23 8.04
N THR A 148 13.91 -15.80 9.04
CA THR A 148 12.79 -16.73 8.83
C THR A 148 11.48 -15.93 8.95
N PRO A 149 10.88 -15.49 7.84
CA PRO A 149 9.60 -14.82 7.90
C PRO A 149 8.57 -15.80 8.46
N ASP A 150 7.64 -15.29 9.27
CA ASP A 150 6.57 -16.11 9.83
C ASP A 150 5.78 -16.78 8.70
N SER A 151 6.00 -18.07 8.51
CA SER A 151 5.38 -18.85 7.44
C SER A 151 3.91 -19.21 7.73
N THR A 152 3.45 -18.90 8.93
CA THR A 152 2.11 -19.20 9.41
C THR A 152 1.26 -17.96 9.46
N LEU A 153 1.01 -17.34 8.31
CA LEU A 153 -0.20 -16.55 8.15
C LEU A 153 -1.40 -17.53 8.07
N SER A 154 -1.73 -18.15 9.21
CA SER A 154 -3.06 -18.70 9.39
C SER A 154 -4.06 -17.54 9.23
N ASN A 155 -5.25 -17.82 8.72
CA ASN A 155 -6.33 -16.85 8.49
C ASN A 155 -6.76 -16.06 9.75
N ASP A 156 -6.16 -16.34 10.88
CA ASP A 156 -6.41 -15.75 12.18
C ASP A 156 -5.20 -14.91 12.57
N GLN A 157 -5.32 -13.60 12.43
CA GLN A 157 -4.46 -12.58 13.04
C GLN A 157 -2.94 -12.83 12.99
N PRO A 158 -2.11 -11.86 12.70
CA PRO A 158 -0.66 -12.05 12.85
C PRO A 158 -0.41 -12.64 14.22
N HIS A 159 0.29 -13.76 14.27
CA HIS A 159 0.80 -14.30 15.52
C HIS A 159 1.75 -13.26 16.11
N LEU A 160 1.15 -12.39 16.90
CA LEU A 160 1.95 -11.55 17.78
C LEU A 160 2.71 -12.52 18.68
N PRO A 161 4.03 -12.38 18.83
CA PRO A 161 4.79 -13.13 19.82
C PRO A 161 4.05 -13.10 21.16
N GLU A 162 4.17 -14.16 21.97
CA GLU A 162 3.41 -14.29 23.21
C GLU A 162 3.66 -13.14 24.18
N ASP A 163 4.88 -12.59 24.15
CA ASP A 163 5.28 -11.38 24.87
C ASP A 163 4.53 -10.11 24.41
N VAL A 164 4.09 -10.07 23.15
CA VAL A 164 3.32 -8.94 22.60
C VAL A 164 1.82 -9.07 22.90
N LYS A 165 1.28 -10.29 22.99
CA LYS A 165 -0.13 -10.53 23.32
C LYS A 165 -0.51 -10.01 24.72
N ASN A 166 0.47 -9.92 25.62
CA ASN A 166 0.29 -9.48 27.00
C ASN A 166 0.65 -8.01 27.23
N GLN A 167 0.97 -7.26 26.17
CA GLN A 167 1.29 -5.84 26.30
C GLN A 167 0.01 -5.01 26.44
N THR A 168 -0.01 -4.19 27.49
CA THR A 168 -1.00 -3.15 27.68
C THR A 168 -0.49 -1.83 27.09
N PRO A 169 -1.36 -0.83 26.86
CA PRO A 169 -0.92 0.49 26.38
C PRO A 169 0.21 1.13 27.19
N ASP A 170 0.33 0.79 28.45
CA ASP A 170 1.35 1.34 29.37
C ASP A 170 2.74 0.68 29.23
N ASN A 171 2.83 -0.45 28.52
CA ASN A 171 4.09 -1.18 28.31
C ASN A 171 4.44 -1.37 26.82
N TRP A 172 3.99 -0.49 25.99
CA TRP A 172 4.27 -0.49 24.53
C TRP A 172 5.71 -0.11 24.18
N GLU A 173 6.66 -0.49 24.98
CA GLU A 173 8.04 -0.05 24.77
C GLU A 173 8.71 -0.63 23.55
N VAL A 174 8.11 -1.43 22.67
CA VAL A 174 9.07 -2.17 21.87
C VAL A 174 8.70 -2.73 20.51
N PHE A 175 7.82 -2.16 19.79
CA PHE A 175 7.81 -2.47 18.35
C PHE A 175 9.06 -1.99 17.59
N SER A 176 9.92 -1.20 18.23
CA SER A 176 11.16 -0.73 17.62
C SER A 176 12.35 -1.66 17.82
N ALA A 177 12.31 -2.61 18.76
CA ALA A 177 13.45 -3.46 19.07
C ALA A 177 13.62 -4.64 18.11
N HIS A 178 12.56 -5.19 17.56
CA HIS A 178 12.64 -6.29 16.60
C HIS A 178 13.18 -5.89 15.21
N LYS A 179 13.32 -4.59 14.98
CA LYS A 179 13.94 -4.08 13.74
C LYS A 179 15.44 -3.81 13.86
N ARG A 180 16.07 -4.13 14.98
CA ARG A 180 17.48 -3.77 15.25
C ARG A 180 18.37 -4.93 15.68
N SER A 181 17.92 -6.14 15.60
CA SER A 181 18.79 -7.30 15.85
C SER A 181 19.15 -7.99 14.56
#